data_7dfe4bd8c9ba6763b768958556a38371
#
_entry.id   7dfe4bd8c9ba6763b768958556a38371
#
_cell.length_a   1.000
_cell.length_b   1.000
_cell.length_c   1.000
_cell.angle_alpha   90.00
_cell.angle_beta   90.00
_cell.angle_gamma   90.00
#
_symmetry.space_group_name_H-M   'P 1'
#
loop_
_entity.id
_entity.type
_entity.pdbx_description
1 polymer ?
#
loop_
_entity_poly.entity_id
_entity_poly.type
_entity_poly.pdbx_seq_one_letter_code
_entity_poly.pdbx_strand_id
1 'polypeptide(L)'
;MRIITNSLIILCFIFTGSVSAVPYERGIPTEAQWDLKKPITTLMQLRQQKTLYAFVGDKLRPVAEICPNQGFYASAAEGDYHKIQFGNAQGYLEAGYLEDGYFEDIVSIKPDKKIRFLSDSTKKTDYPIYEYLITTKNTPIYSDKDTASSQIAILLSNLRYPVLSRTIKEDADGNKINWFEISLGDRLGYISSRDVKPDLGIPVLTYHHILKATENHNFRHTSTTTSLTAFTEQMNYLKDAGYETLSLNQVAGYLNKSVNLPGRAVALTFDDGLQSVYRYAYPLLQENGQRATLFVISSRIKSKTPKWAPNSLQFMSWQSLKSSRDVFDIQSHSHFLHRLDNNKKPIIFSRQSHTIILDLQRSQRVLRLLNPHQYAFAYPFGGYNQRAINAVKASGMTLAVTTQQGKVRLGDPPFALKRLYALSTDPIEKFARMVGNDEYEVVNKNIVVDK
;
A
#
# COMPACT_ATOMS: atom_id res chain seq x y z
N MET A 1 1.33 -41.31 -44.66
CA MET A 1 1.24 -41.55 -43.22
C MET A 1 1.65 -40.23 -42.54
N ARG A 2 0.65 -39.36 -42.26
CA ARG A 2 0.89 -38.05 -41.62
C ARG A 2 0.74 -38.24 -40.11
N ILE A 3 1.80 -38.00 -39.37
CA ILE A 3 1.79 -37.98 -37.91
C ILE A 3 1.24 -36.63 -37.50
N ILE A 4 0.03 -36.63 -36.94
CA ILE A 4 -0.58 -35.45 -36.31
C ILE A 4 -0.05 -35.41 -34.88
N THR A 5 0.84 -34.48 -34.60
CA THR A 5 1.24 -34.13 -33.23
C THR A 5 0.13 -33.29 -32.59
N ASN A 6 -0.67 -33.93 -31.76
CA ASN A 6 -1.63 -33.23 -30.90
C ASN A 6 -0.87 -32.43 -29.84
N SER A 7 -0.79 -31.13 -30.03
CA SER A 7 -0.40 -30.19 -28.95
C SER A 7 -1.57 -30.08 -27.97
N LEU A 8 -1.43 -30.72 -26.82
CA LEU A 8 -2.38 -30.64 -25.74
C LEU A 8 -2.28 -29.23 -25.13
N ILE A 9 -3.16 -28.32 -25.51
CA ILE A 9 -3.35 -27.03 -24.84
C ILE A 9 -4.06 -27.35 -23.54
N ILE A 10 -3.30 -27.37 -22.44
CA ILE A 10 -3.89 -27.47 -21.09
C ILE A 10 -4.38 -26.05 -20.73
N LEU A 11 -5.69 -25.81 -20.93
CA LEU A 11 -6.35 -24.65 -20.38
C LEU A 11 -6.48 -24.84 -18.86
N CYS A 12 -5.93 -23.93 -18.09
CA CYS A 12 -6.29 -23.80 -16.67
C CYS A 12 -7.76 -23.40 -16.56
N PHE A 13 -8.64 -24.36 -16.22
CA PHE A 13 -10.05 -24.07 -16.02
C PHE A 13 -10.25 -23.24 -14.75
N ILE A 14 -10.91 -22.11 -14.90
CA ILE A 14 -11.41 -21.33 -13.77
C ILE A 14 -12.64 -22.07 -13.22
N PHE A 15 -12.46 -22.84 -12.16
CA PHE A 15 -13.60 -23.30 -11.37
C PHE A 15 -14.14 -22.10 -10.58
N THR A 16 -15.35 -21.65 -10.89
CA THR A 16 -16.14 -20.78 -10.02
C THR A 16 -16.70 -21.60 -8.85
N GLY A 17 -15.81 -22.19 -8.07
CA GLY A 17 -16.12 -22.80 -6.78
C GLY A 17 -16.11 -21.68 -5.74
N SER A 18 -17.14 -21.63 -4.93
CA SER A 18 -17.22 -20.81 -3.72
C SER A 18 -15.89 -20.88 -2.98
N VAL A 19 -15.24 -19.73 -2.78
CA VAL A 19 -14.04 -19.61 -1.94
C VAL A 19 -14.42 -20.13 -0.56
N SER A 20 -14.05 -21.39 -0.28
CA SER A 20 -14.15 -21.94 1.06
C SER A 20 -13.30 -21.07 1.97
N ALA A 21 -13.85 -20.74 3.13
CA ALA A 21 -13.17 -19.98 4.15
C ALA A 21 -11.75 -20.51 4.35
N VAL A 22 -10.76 -19.61 4.31
CA VAL A 22 -9.36 -19.89 4.60
C VAL A 22 -9.31 -20.75 5.87
N PRO A 23 -8.66 -21.92 5.87
CA PRO A 23 -8.41 -22.64 7.10
C PRO A 23 -7.49 -21.79 7.96
N TYR A 24 -8.06 -20.99 8.81
CA TYR A 24 -7.35 -20.28 9.84
C TYR A 24 -6.99 -21.30 10.92
N GLU A 25 -5.74 -21.30 11.38
CA GLU A 25 -5.30 -21.87 12.65
C GLU A 25 -4.36 -23.10 12.68
N ARG A 26 -3.69 -23.50 11.63
CA ARG A 26 -2.55 -24.43 11.86
C ARG A 26 -1.29 -23.96 11.15
N GLY A 27 -0.39 -23.36 11.90
CA GLY A 27 1.05 -23.34 11.57
C GLY A 27 1.56 -22.25 10.64
N ILE A 28 0.77 -21.23 10.24
CA ILE A 28 1.32 -20.08 9.54
C ILE A 28 1.95 -19.16 10.57
N PRO A 29 3.28 -18.96 10.53
CA PRO A 29 3.96 -18.07 11.48
C PRO A 29 3.51 -16.61 11.30
N THR A 30 3.43 -15.88 12.40
CA THR A 30 3.29 -14.41 12.36
C THR A 30 4.57 -13.79 11.78
N GLU A 31 4.47 -12.61 11.13
CA GLU A 31 5.61 -11.90 10.50
C GLU A 31 6.92 -11.88 11.30
N ALA A 32 6.86 -11.98 12.63
CA ALA A 32 8.00 -11.95 13.54
C ALA A 32 8.84 -13.25 13.56
N GLN A 33 8.40 -14.34 12.96
CA GLN A 33 9.07 -15.65 13.01
C GLN A 33 9.86 -16.02 11.75
N TRP A 34 9.95 -15.12 10.75
CA TRP A 34 10.52 -15.43 9.46
C TRP A 34 11.99 -15.04 9.35
N ASP A 35 12.87 -16.01 9.26
CA ASP A 35 14.28 -15.77 8.91
C ASP A 35 14.40 -15.61 7.39
N LEU A 36 14.41 -14.36 6.94
CA LEU A 36 14.61 -13.97 5.53
C LEU A 36 15.98 -14.39 4.97
N LYS A 37 16.87 -14.93 5.80
CA LYS A 37 18.27 -15.26 5.44
C LYS A 37 18.44 -16.66 4.88
N LYS A 38 17.45 -17.55 4.95
CA LYS A 38 17.56 -18.86 4.30
C LYS A 38 17.25 -18.74 2.82
N PRO A 39 18.22 -19.04 1.92
CA PRO A 39 18.01 -18.93 0.49
C PRO A 39 16.90 -19.90 0.04
N ILE A 40 16.01 -19.45 -0.82
CA ILE A 40 15.05 -20.27 -1.56
C ILE A 40 15.84 -20.90 -2.72
N THR A 41 16.31 -22.14 -2.54
CA THR A 41 17.36 -22.70 -3.41
C THR A 41 16.96 -23.98 -4.11
N THR A 42 15.82 -24.57 -3.83
CA THR A 42 15.42 -25.84 -4.44
C THR A 42 14.49 -25.58 -5.60
N LEU A 43 14.89 -26.07 -6.79
CA LEU A 43 14.03 -26.03 -7.96
C LEU A 43 12.96 -27.11 -7.82
N MET A 44 11.71 -26.70 -7.78
CA MET A 44 10.55 -27.54 -7.56
C MET A 44 9.54 -27.41 -8.69
N GLN A 45 8.69 -28.45 -8.86
CA GLN A 45 7.59 -28.49 -9.81
C GLN A 45 6.33 -28.99 -9.14
N LEU A 46 5.21 -28.30 -9.41
CA LEU A 46 3.89 -28.76 -9.00
C LEU A 46 3.38 -29.87 -9.93
N ARG A 47 2.80 -30.91 -9.38
CA ARG A 47 2.09 -31.95 -10.15
C ARG A 47 0.64 -31.57 -10.48
N GLN A 48 0.04 -30.75 -9.66
CA GLN A 48 -1.32 -30.22 -9.84
C GLN A 48 -1.37 -28.72 -9.57
N GLN A 49 -2.44 -28.07 -9.97
CA GLN A 49 -2.66 -26.66 -9.69
C GLN A 49 -2.76 -26.42 -8.18
N LYS A 50 -2.09 -25.37 -7.70
CA LYS A 50 -2.13 -24.97 -6.28
C LYS A 50 -2.31 -23.47 -6.11
N THR A 51 -3.06 -23.11 -5.10
CA THR A 51 -3.22 -21.72 -4.67
C THR A 51 -1.99 -21.27 -3.90
N LEU A 52 -1.43 -20.14 -4.32
CA LEU A 52 -0.38 -19.43 -3.61
C LEU A 52 -1.00 -18.37 -2.69
N TYR A 53 -0.60 -18.39 -1.44
CA TYR A 53 -0.97 -17.37 -0.45
C TYR A 53 0.19 -16.42 -0.21
N ALA A 54 -0.10 -15.13 0.04
CA ALA A 54 0.90 -14.16 0.45
C ALA A 54 0.27 -13.08 1.34
N PHE A 55 1.12 -12.42 2.13
CA PHE A 55 0.70 -11.18 2.78
C PHE A 55 0.60 -10.06 1.74
N VAL A 56 -0.59 -9.44 1.68
CA VAL A 56 -0.88 -8.24 0.89
C VAL A 56 -1.37 -7.18 1.87
N GLY A 57 -0.54 -6.18 2.11
CA GLY A 57 -0.66 -5.37 3.31
C GLY A 57 -0.36 -6.20 4.56
N ASP A 58 -1.29 -6.21 5.50
CA ASP A 58 -1.23 -6.99 6.75
C ASP A 58 -2.10 -8.26 6.73
N LYS A 59 -2.69 -8.61 5.59
CA LYS A 59 -3.61 -9.74 5.45
C LYS A 59 -3.01 -10.85 4.60
N LEU A 60 -2.97 -12.06 5.15
CA LEU A 60 -2.71 -13.26 4.37
C LEU A 60 -3.93 -13.57 3.50
N ARG A 61 -3.72 -13.74 2.19
CA ARG A 61 -4.79 -14.06 1.25
C ARG A 61 -4.28 -14.86 0.05
N PRO A 62 -5.16 -15.54 -0.68
CA PRO A 62 -4.78 -16.11 -1.96
C PRO A 62 -4.39 -14.99 -2.93
N VAL A 63 -3.31 -15.21 -3.69
CA VAL A 63 -2.72 -14.21 -4.60
C VAL A 63 -2.49 -14.73 -5.99
N ALA A 64 -2.33 -16.04 -6.16
CA ALA A 64 -2.17 -16.65 -7.47
C ALA A 64 -2.59 -18.12 -7.46
N GLU A 65 -2.94 -18.61 -8.64
CA GLU A 65 -3.07 -20.04 -8.94
C GLU A 65 -1.87 -20.45 -9.79
N ILE A 66 -1.01 -21.33 -9.28
CA ILE A 66 0.15 -21.83 -10.01
C ILE A 66 -0.27 -23.03 -10.84
N CYS A 67 0.02 -23.00 -12.14
CA CYS A 67 -0.33 -24.07 -13.06
C CYS A 67 0.53 -25.33 -12.83
N PRO A 68 0.00 -26.53 -13.12
CA PRO A 68 0.77 -27.78 -12.99
C PRO A 68 1.95 -27.81 -13.97
N ASN A 69 2.93 -28.63 -13.64
CA ASN A 69 4.15 -28.85 -14.43
C ASN A 69 5.01 -27.60 -14.67
N GLN A 70 4.86 -26.60 -13.78
CA GLN A 70 5.69 -25.39 -13.83
C GLN A 70 6.81 -25.47 -12.79
N GLY A 71 8.05 -25.19 -13.23
CA GLY A 71 9.23 -25.15 -12.36
C GLY A 71 9.42 -23.75 -11.75
N PHE A 72 9.75 -23.70 -10.46
CA PHE A 72 10.04 -22.46 -9.71
C PHE A 72 10.95 -22.78 -8.51
N TYR A 73 11.65 -21.78 -7.99
CA TYR A 73 12.44 -21.97 -6.79
C TYR A 73 11.59 -21.81 -5.54
N ALA A 74 11.67 -22.79 -4.63
CA ALA A 74 11.00 -22.78 -3.34
C ALA A 74 11.94 -23.26 -2.21
N SER A 75 11.61 -22.97 -0.96
CA SER A 75 12.26 -23.55 0.21
C SER A 75 11.86 -25.03 0.35
N ALA A 76 12.61 -25.81 1.11
CA ALA A 76 12.08 -27.03 1.70
C ALA A 76 10.85 -26.68 2.57
N ALA A 77 9.95 -27.66 2.75
CA ALA A 77 8.78 -27.44 3.59
C ALA A 77 9.20 -27.07 5.03
N GLU A 78 8.60 -26.02 5.56
CA GLU A 78 8.70 -25.62 6.95
C GLU A 78 7.30 -25.71 7.55
N GLY A 79 7.05 -26.77 8.35
CA GLY A 79 5.69 -27.15 8.73
C GLY A 79 4.87 -27.54 7.52
N ASP A 80 3.70 -26.94 7.36
CA ASP A 80 2.75 -27.26 6.31
C ASP A 80 2.93 -26.45 5.02
N TYR A 81 4.03 -25.67 4.86
CA TYR A 81 4.20 -24.73 3.76
C TYR A 81 5.61 -24.73 3.15
N HIS A 82 5.65 -24.60 1.83
CA HIS A 82 6.84 -24.16 1.09
C HIS A 82 6.81 -22.65 0.88
N LYS A 83 7.96 -21.98 1.03
CA LYS A 83 8.11 -20.55 0.72
C LYS A 83 8.54 -20.37 -0.72
N ILE A 84 7.97 -19.38 -1.39
CA ILE A 84 8.28 -19.00 -2.77
C ILE A 84 8.35 -17.47 -2.85
N GLN A 85 9.19 -16.94 -3.72
CA GLN A 85 9.18 -15.49 -3.98
C GLN A 85 7.86 -15.09 -4.64
N PHE A 86 7.20 -14.07 -4.10
CA PHE A 86 6.00 -13.46 -4.66
C PHE A 86 6.08 -11.93 -4.57
N GLY A 87 6.11 -11.27 -5.73
CA GLY A 87 6.28 -9.83 -5.79
C GLY A 87 7.51 -9.36 -5.04
N ASN A 88 7.34 -8.48 -4.06
CA ASN A 88 8.42 -7.95 -3.21
C ASN A 88 8.64 -8.74 -1.92
N ALA A 89 7.90 -9.81 -1.70
CA ALA A 89 7.92 -10.56 -0.44
C ALA A 89 7.84 -12.06 -0.70
N GLN A 90 7.47 -12.81 0.32
CA GLN A 90 7.28 -14.24 0.23
C GLN A 90 5.81 -14.61 0.07
N GLY A 91 5.58 -15.69 -0.68
CA GLY A 91 4.34 -16.44 -0.73
C GLY A 91 4.51 -17.83 -0.14
N TYR A 92 3.40 -18.51 0.06
CA TYR A 92 3.28 -19.77 0.78
C TYR A 92 2.43 -20.74 -0.02
N LEU A 93 3.01 -21.89 -0.35
CA LEU A 93 2.33 -23.02 -0.96
C LEU A 93 2.13 -24.10 0.09
N GLU A 94 0.91 -24.57 0.25
CA GLU A 94 0.61 -25.66 1.16
C GLU A 94 1.30 -26.96 0.69
N ALA A 95 2.05 -27.59 1.58
CA ALA A 95 2.60 -28.90 1.37
C ALA A 95 1.44 -29.90 1.47
N GLY A 96 1.21 -30.72 0.41
CA GLY A 96 0.13 -31.71 0.42
C GLY A 96 0.47 -32.87 1.36
N TYR A 97 -0.38 -33.13 2.35
CA TYR A 97 -0.38 -34.36 3.14
C TYR A 97 -1.56 -35.24 2.71
N LEU A 98 -1.32 -36.54 2.48
CA LEU A 98 -2.40 -37.53 2.41
C LEU A 98 -2.38 -38.38 3.68
N GLU A 99 -3.55 -38.79 4.12
CA GLU A 99 -3.73 -39.55 5.37
C GLU A 99 -2.94 -40.88 5.42
N ASP A 100 -2.52 -41.42 4.25
CA ASP A 100 -1.86 -42.73 4.15
C ASP A 100 -0.44 -42.74 3.56
N GLY A 101 0.25 -41.61 3.53
CA GLY A 101 1.63 -41.52 3.03
C GLY A 101 1.91 -40.26 2.20
N TYR A 102 3.14 -39.85 2.20
CA TYR A 102 3.63 -38.68 1.53
C TYR A 102 3.42 -38.73 0.01
N PHE A 103 2.42 -38.05 -0.50
CA PHE A 103 2.46 -37.62 -1.89
C PHE A 103 2.95 -36.17 -1.93
N GLU A 104 4.20 -36.01 -2.27
CA GLU A 104 4.73 -34.68 -2.58
C GLU A 104 4.06 -34.19 -3.89
N ASP A 105 3.02 -33.37 -3.76
CA ASP A 105 2.47 -32.64 -4.90
C ASP A 105 3.48 -31.66 -5.48
N ILE A 106 4.56 -31.44 -4.76
CA ILE A 106 5.68 -30.58 -5.13
C ILE A 106 6.94 -31.44 -5.13
N VAL A 107 7.56 -31.60 -6.29
CA VAL A 107 8.73 -32.45 -6.47
C VAL A 107 9.96 -31.64 -6.90
N SER A 108 11.13 -32.00 -6.39
CA SER A 108 12.38 -31.43 -6.87
C SER A 108 12.66 -31.87 -8.31
N ILE A 109 13.07 -30.95 -9.15
CA ILE A 109 13.42 -31.21 -10.55
C ILE A 109 14.83 -30.72 -10.87
N LYS A 110 15.39 -31.23 -11.97
CA LYS A 110 16.63 -30.70 -12.54
C LYS A 110 16.34 -29.44 -13.37
N PRO A 111 17.27 -28.48 -13.45
CA PRO A 111 17.09 -27.30 -14.29
C PRO A 111 16.80 -27.66 -15.74
N ASP A 112 15.74 -27.11 -16.30
CA ASP A 112 15.44 -27.16 -17.73
C ASP A 112 15.91 -25.85 -18.37
N LYS A 113 16.78 -25.92 -19.37
CA LYS A 113 17.30 -24.77 -20.12
C LYS A 113 16.22 -23.91 -20.78
N LYS A 114 15.00 -24.44 -20.93
CA LYS A 114 13.85 -23.69 -21.47
C LYS A 114 13.18 -22.79 -20.43
N ILE A 115 13.41 -23.03 -19.15
CA ILE A 115 12.88 -22.21 -18.06
C ILE A 115 13.90 -21.12 -17.74
N ARG A 116 13.49 -19.88 -17.79
CA ARG A 116 14.32 -18.72 -17.47
C ARG A 116 14.08 -18.30 -16.03
N PHE A 117 15.16 -18.18 -15.27
CA PHE A 117 15.15 -17.70 -13.89
C PHE A 117 15.87 -16.37 -13.76
N LEU A 118 15.46 -15.57 -12.79
CA LEU A 118 16.07 -14.28 -12.51
C LEU A 118 17.51 -14.47 -12.03
N SER A 119 17.75 -15.49 -11.20
CA SER A 119 19.06 -15.85 -10.66
C SER A 119 20.08 -16.33 -11.74
N ASP A 120 19.59 -16.84 -12.88
CA ASP A 120 20.45 -17.26 -14.00
C ASP A 120 20.99 -16.09 -14.82
N SER A 121 20.46 -14.89 -14.62
CA SER A 121 20.94 -13.75 -15.36
C SER A 121 22.33 -13.37 -14.85
N THR A 122 23.33 -13.49 -15.72
CA THR A 122 24.76 -13.17 -15.47
C THR A 122 24.98 -11.69 -15.13
N LYS A 123 24.00 -10.86 -15.33
CA LYS A 123 23.94 -9.50 -14.83
C LYS A 123 23.40 -9.54 -13.40
N LYS A 124 24.27 -9.59 -12.41
CA LYS A 124 24.02 -9.15 -11.03
C LYS A 124 23.69 -7.65 -10.97
N THR A 125 22.97 -7.17 -11.93
CA THR A 125 22.32 -5.88 -11.83
C THR A 125 21.06 -6.13 -11.03
N ASP A 126 20.90 -5.43 -9.90
CA ASP A 126 19.60 -5.17 -9.37
C ASP A 126 18.69 -4.87 -10.55
N TYR A 127 17.81 -5.81 -10.92
CA TYR A 127 16.79 -5.50 -11.91
C TYR A 127 15.98 -4.37 -11.30
N PRO A 128 16.13 -3.12 -11.75
CA PRO A 128 15.42 -2.04 -11.13
C PRO A 128 13.95 -2.32 -11.39
N ILE A 129 13.16 -2.39 -10.34
CA ILE A 129 11.71 -2.37 -10.46
C ILE A 129 11.37 -0.97 -10.95
N TYR A 130 11.11 -0.84 -12.25
CA TYR A 130 10.82 0.45 -12.87
C TYR A 130 9.39 0.91 -12.62
N GLU A 131 8.47 -0.03 -12.45
CA GLU A 131 7.05 0.24 -12.30
C GLU A 131 6.33 -0.91 -11.59
N TYR A 132 5.08 -0.66 -11.20
CA TYR A 132 4.14 -1.69 -10.80
C TYR A 132 3.00 -1.75 -11.82
N LEU A 133 2.42 -2.92 -11.95
CA LEU A 133 1.13 -3.11 -12.59
C LEU A 133 0.06 -3.43 -11.55
N ILE A 134 -1.21 -3.20 -11.93
CA ILE A 134 -2.36 -3.56 -11.11
C ILE A 134 -3.21 -4.54 -11.87
N THR A 135 -3.44 -5.72 -11.27
CA THR A 135 -4.39 -6.71 -11.80
C THR A 135 -5.82 -6.26 -11.49
N THR A 136 -6.62 -6.05 -12.52
CA THR A 136 -8.05 -5.66 -12.38
C THR A 136 -8.98 -6.87 -12.48
N LYS A 137 -8.47 -7.99 -12.94
CA LYS A 137 -9.10 -9.30 -13.08
C LYS A 137 -8.06 -10.39 -12.83
N ASN A 138 -8.46 -11.63 -12.81
CA ASN A 138 -7.53 -12.76 -12.80
C ASN A 138 -6.69 -12.71 -14.08
N THR A 139 -5.37 -12.66 -13.91
CA THR A 139 -4.41 -12.26 -14.94
C THR A 139 -3.41 -13.38 -15.19
N PRO A 140 -3.38 -13.98 -16.39
CA PRO A 140 -2.44 -15.05 -16.70
C PRO A 140 -1.00 -14.54 -16.81
N ILE A 141 -0.07 -15.32 -16.30
CA ILE A 141 1.38 -15.18 -16.52
C ILE A 141 1.78 -16.20 -17.58
N TYR A 142 2.39 -15.75 -18.65
CA TYR A 142 2.81 -16.59 -19.77
C TYR A 142 4.32 -16.89 -19.73
N SER A 143 4.73 -18.01 -20.30
CA SER A 143 6.15 -18.41 -20.40
C SER A 143 6.94 -17.59 -21.44
N ASP A 144 6.24 -16.96 -22.39
CA ASP A 144 6.81 -16.05 -23.39
C ASP A 144 5.81 -14.91 -23.69
N LYS A 145 6.27 -13.92 -24.46
CA LYS A 145 5.51 -12.75 -24.92
C LYS A 145 4.52 -13.13 -26.01
N ASP A 146 3.70 -14.12 -25.72
CA ASP A 146 2.68 -14.69 -26.60
C ASP A 146 1.59 -15.35 -25.76
N THR A 147 0.32 -15.00 -26.03
CA THR A 147 -0.84 -15.59 -25.34
C THR A 147 -1.06 -17.06 -25.69
N ALA A 148 -0.46 -17.56 -26.78
CA ALA A 148 -0.45 -18.97 -27.13
C ALA A 148 0.62 -19.79 -26.39
N SER A 149 1.55 -19.14 -25.69
CA SER A 149 2.58 -19.82 -24.90
C SER A 149 1.96 -20.41 -23.61
N SER A 150 2.71 -21.32 -22.96
CA SER A 150 2.25 -21.98 -21.74
C SER A 150 1.99 -20.97 -20.63
N GLN A 151 0.88 -21.13 -19.93
CA GLN A 151 0.59 -20.38 -18.71
C GLN A 151 1.41 -20.93 -17.54
N ILE A 152 2.07 -20.05 -16.82
CA ILE A 152 2.86 -20.37 -15.62
C ILE A 152 1.96 -20.36 -14.38
N ALA A 153 1.17 -19.30 -14.27
CA ALA A 153 0.27 -19.05 -13.16
C ALA A 153 -0.81 -18.05 -13.58
N ILE A 154 -1.80 -17.87 -12.72
CA ILE A 154 -2.82 -16.83 -12.84
C ILE A 154 -2.74 -15.96 -11.58
N LEU A 155 -2.34 -14.70 -11.70
CA LEU A 155 -2.45 -13.73 -10.61
C LEU A 155 -3.91 -13.40 -10.35
N LEU A 156 -4.31 -13.37 -9.10
CA LEU A 156 -5.66 -12.95 -8.74
C LEU A 156 -5.83 -11.44 -8.92
N SER A 157 -7.08 -11.00 -8.96
CA SER A 157 -7.41 -9.58 -9.12
C SER A 157 -7.00 -8.73 -7.90
N ASN A 158 -6.89 -7.42 -8.10
CA ASN A 158 -6.60 -6.44 -7.05
C ASN A 158 -5.22 -6.60 -6.40
N LEU A 159 -4.21 -6.94 -7.19
CA LEU A 159 -2.81 -6.98 -6.76
C LEU A 159 -2.01 -5.85 -7.41
N ARG A 160 -1.07 -5.30 -6.65
CA ARG A 160 -0.01 -4.40 -7.14
C ARG A 160 1.26 -5.22 -7.26
N TYR A 161 1.68 -5.51 -8.50
CA TYR A 161 2.76 -6.46 -8.77
C TYR A 161 3.96 -5.77 -9.43
N PRO A 162 5.20 -6.03 -8.98
CA PRO A 162 6.39 -5.37 -9.52
C PRO A 162 6.73 -5.87 -10.92
N VAL A 163 7.19 -4.94 -11.77
CA VAL A 163 7.62 -5.18 -13.15
C VAL A 163 9.14 -5.07 -13.25
N LEU A 164 9.78 -6.06 -13.85
CA LEU A 164 11.22 -6.08 -14.08
C LEU A 164 11.61 -5.32 -15.36
N SER A 165 10.84 -5.56 -16.43
CA SER A 165 11.08 -4.91 -17.73
C SER A 165 9.80 -4.83 -18.55
N ARG A 166 9.80 -3.97 -19.57
CA ARG A 166 8.72 -3.81 -20.55
C ARG A 166 9.26 -3.98 -21.96
N THR A 167 8.56 -4.73 -22.78
CA THR A 167 8.85 -4.93 -24.20
C THR A 167 7.59 -4.69 -25.01
N ILE A 168 7.71 -4.06 -26.17
CA ILE A 168 6.60 -3.90 -27.12
C ILE A 168 6.73 -5.00 -28.17
N LYS A 169 5.64 -5.71 -28.45
CA LYS A 169 5.52 -6.69 -29.53
C LYS A 169 4.24 -6.41 -30.32
N GLU A 170 4.26 -6.60 -31.62
CA GLU A 170 3.07 -6.53 -32.45
C GLU A 170 2.34 -7.88 -32.42
N ASP A 171 1.01 -7.86 -32.34
CA ASP A 171 0.17 -9.04 -32.51
C ASP A 171 -0.05 -9.38 -33.99
N ALA A 172 -0.82 -10.45 -34.24
CA ALA A 172 -1.11 -10.90 -35.61
C ALA A 172 -1.88 -9.84 -36.44
N ASP A 173 -2.58 -8.93 -35.77
CA ASP A 173 -3.36 -7.86 -36.39
C ASP A 173 -2.55 -6.54 -36.52
N GLY A 174 -1.27 -6.54 -36.14
CA GLY A 174 -0.38 -5.37 -36.20
C GLY A 174 -0.56 -4.41 -35.02
N ASN A 175 -1.34 -4.75 -33.99
CA ASN A 175 -1.49 -3.90 -32.81
C ASN A 175 -0.27 -4.03 -31.89
N LYS A 176 0.22 -2.90 -31.38
CA LYS A 176 1.31 -2.88 -30.41
C LYS A 176 0.81 -3.25 -29.02
N ILE A 177 1.35 -4.33 -28.47
CA ILE A 177 1.07 -4.81 -27.12
C ILE A 177 2.32 -4.63 -26.26
N ASN A 178 2.17 -4.03 -25.08
CA ASN A 178 3.23 -4.05 -24.08
C ASN A 178 3.18 -5.39 -23.34
N TRP A 179 4.34 -6.03 -23.23
CA TRP A 179 4.56 -7.21 -22.42
C TRP A 179 5.41 -6.83 -21.22
N PHE A 180 4.92 -7.14 -20.04
CA PHE A 180 5.59 -6.88 -18.78
C PHE A 180 6.28 -8.15 -18.31
N GLU A 181 7.60 -8.12 -18.15
CA GLU A 181 8.37 -9.20 -17.54
C GLU A 181 8.28 -9.09 -16.02
N ILE A 182 7.96 -10.19 -15.37
CA ILE A 182 7.82 -10.29 -13.92
C ILE A 182 8.55 -11.53 -13.40
N SER A 183 8.75 -11.64 -12.09
CA SER A 183 9.29 -12.85 -11.45
C SER A 183 8.26 -13.44 -10.47
N LEU A 184 8.10 -14.77 -10.53
CA LEU A 184 7.32 -15.56 -9.60
C LEU A 184 8.13 -16.81 -9.22
N GLY A 185 8.52 -16.97 -7.96
CA GLY A 185 9.39 -18.07 -7.55
C GLY A 185 10.72 -18.06 -8.30
N ASP A 186 11.33 -16.89 -8.46
CA ASP A 186 12.51 -16.61 -9.26
C ASP A 186 12.34 -16.87 -10.78
N ARG A 187 11.26 -17.52 -11.18
CA ARG A 187 10.94 -17.78 -12.59
C ARG A 187 10.47 -16.50 -13.29
N LEU A 188 11.05 -16.22 -14.46
CA LEU A 188 10.60 -15.12 -15.32
C LEU A 188 9.35 -15.53 -16.09
N GLY A 189 8.37 -14.63 -16.13
CA GLY A 189 7.13 -14.77 -16.88
C GLY A 189 6.66 -13.43 -17.42
N TYR A 190 5.63 -13.46 -18.26
CA TYR A 190 5.17 -12.31 -19.02
C TYR A 190 3.67 -12.08 -18.84
N ILE A 191 3.29 -10.81 -18.68
CA ILE A 191 1.90 -10.37 -18.59
C ILE A 191 1.62 -9.38 -19.73
N SER A 192 0.47 -9.55 -20.39
CA SER A 192 0.01 -8.64 -21.44
C SER A 192 -0.59 -7.37 -20.85
N SER A 193 -0.31 -6.20 -21.45
CA SER A 193 -0.94 -4.93 -21.09
C SER A 193 -2.47 -4.90 -21.27
N ARG A 194 -3.05 -5.88 -21.95
CA ARG A 194 -4.51 -6.03 -22.11
C ARG A 194 -5.20 -6.49 -20.82
N ASP A 195 -4.45 -7.06 -19.88
CA ASP A 195 -4.97 -7.71 -18.70
C ASP A 195 -4.74 -6.91 -17.40
N VAL A 196 -3.98 -5.81 -17.48
CA VAL A 196 -3.54 -5.04 -16.32
C VAL A 196 -3.62 -3.53 -16.57
N LYS A 197 -3.60 -2.75 -15.50
CA LYS A 197 -3.45 -1.29 -15.54
C LYS A 197 -2.08 -0.88 -14.98
N PRO A 198 -1.49 0.24 -15.44
CA PRO A 198 -0.30 0.80 -14.81
C PRO A 198 -0.63 1.28 -13.39
N ASP A 199 0.34 1.17 -12.49
CA ASP A 199 0.23 1.79 -11.17
C ASP A 199 0.57 3.29 -11.27
N LEU A 200 -0.40 4.15 -10.95
CA LEU A 200 -0.22 5.60 -10.92
C LEU A 200 0.22 6.13 -9.55
N GLY A 201 0.56 5.23 -8.62
CA GLY A 201 0.97 5.54 -7.26
C GLY A 201 -0.14 5.40 -6.23
N ILE A 202 0.23 5.56 -4.96
CA ILE A 202 -0.67 5.43 -3.82
C ILE A 202 -1.24 6.80 -3.45
N PRO A 203 -2.58 6.99 -3.48
CA PRO A 203 -3.20 8.20 -2.95
C PRO A 203 -3.04 8.26 -1.43
N VAL A 204 -2.50 9.35 -0.92
CA VAL A 204 -2.43 9.70 0.50
C VAL A 204 -3.35 10.88 0.72
N LEU A 205 -4.53 10.63 1.28
CA LEU A 205 -5.56 11.67 1.49
C LEU A 205 -5.29 12.45 2.77
N THR A 206 -5.55 13.75 2.76
CA THR A 206 -5.40 14.60 3.94
C THR A 206 -6.69 15.30 4.30
N TYR A 207 -7.04 15.22 5.58
CA TYR A 207 -8.20 15.85 6.21
C TYR A 207 -7.76 16.61 7.46
N HIS A 208 -8.60 17.53 7.92
CA HIS A 208 -8.41 18.25 9.17
C HIS A 208 -9.73 18.30 9.95
N HIS A 209 -10.53 19.36 9.77
CA HIS A 209 -11.83 19.47 10.38
C HIS A 209 -12.89 18.61 9.65
N ILE A 210 -13.66 17.84 10.41
CA ILE A 210 -14.90 17.20 9.93
C ILE A 210 -16.07 17.80 10.74
N LEU A 211 -16.96 18.53 10.09
CA LEU A 211 -18.06 19.22 10.75
C LEU A 211 -19.39 19.03 10.02
N LYS A 212 -20.49 19.01 10.78
CA LYS A 212 -21.84 19.08 10.19
C LYS A 212 -22.08 20.47 9.62
N ALA A 213 -22.60 20.56 8.40
CA ALA A 213 -22.91 21.84 7.76
C ALA A 213 -23.86 22.71 8.59
N THR A 214 -24.80 22.08 9.33
CA THR A 214 -25.77 22.76 10.17
C THR A 214 -25.18 23.39 11.44
N GLU A 215 -24.04 22.94 11.92
CA GLU A 215 -23.38 23.44 13.14
C GLU A 215 -22.14 24.30 12.85
N ASN A 216 -21.62 24.23 11.63
CA ASN A 216 -20.40 24.94 11.21
C ASN A 216 -20.74 26.35 10.72
N HIS A 217 -20.43 27.38 11.49
CA HIS A 217 -20.59 28.77 11.09
C HIS A 217 -19.25 29.44 10.80
N ASN A 218 -18.20 29.13 11.60
CA ASN A 218 -16.91 29.84 11.53
C ASN A 218 -15.92 29.24 10.53
N PHE A 219 -16.08 27.96 10.14
CA PHE A 219 -15.11 27.26 9.28
C PHE A 219 -15.68 26.89 7.91
N ARG A 220 -16.82 27.52 7.49
CA ARG A 220 -17.52 27.19 6.23
C ARG A 220 -16.67 27.42 4.98
N HIS A 221 -15.80 28.42 5.01
CA HIS A 221 -14.98 28.83 3.88
C HIS A 221 -13.51 28.39 4.04
N THR A 222 -13.21 27.58 5.04
CA THR A 222 -11.87 27.06 5.28
C THR A 222 -11.67 25.79 4.46
N SER A 223 -10.71 25.82 3.54
CA SER A 223 -10.42 24.70 2.62
C SER A 223 -10.02 23.38 3.32
N THR A 224 -9.56 23.49 4.59
CA THR A 224 -9.22 22.35 5.44
C THR A 224 -10.41 21.79 6.22
N THR A 225 -11.64 22.31 6.00
CA THR A 225 -12.86 21.78 6.61
C THR A 225 -13.66 20.96 5.60
N THR A 226 -13.88 19.69 5.90
CA THR A 226 -14.72 18.78 5.12
C THR A 226 -16.05 18.61 5.83
N SER A 227 -17.18 18.73 5.11
CA SER A 227 -18.50 18.45 5.69
C SER A 227 -18.62 16.97 6.04
N LEU A 228 -19.34 16.66 7.13
CA LEU A 228 -19.60 15.26 7.50
C LEU A 228 -20.25 14.47 6.36
N THR A 229 -21.17 15.10 5.62
CA THR A 229 -21.83 14.45 4.47
C THR A 229 -20.82 14.04 3.40
N ALA A 230 -19.97 14.98 2.92
CA ALA A 230 -18.97 14.68 1.91
C ALA A 230 -17.94 13.65 2.42
N PHE A 231 -17.52 13.75 3.67
CA PHE A 231 -16.61 12.77 4.28
C PHE A 231 -17.25 11.37 4.31
N THR A 232 -18.53 11.27 4.69
CA THR A 232 -19.27 10.00 4.72
C THR A 232 -19.39 9.38 3.33
N GLU A 233 -19.73 10.17 2.32
CA GLU A 233 -19.79 9.71 0.92
C GLU A 233 -18.43 9.20 0.43
N GLN A 234 -17.36 9.92 0.73
CA GLN A 234 -16.00 9.54 0.35
C GLN A 234 -15.56 8.22 1.01
N MET A 235 -15.80 8.06 2.32
CA MET A 235 -15.42 6.84 3.06
C MET A 235 -16.25 5.63 2.64
N ASN A 236 -17.54 5.80 2.39
CA ASN A 236 -18.40 4.75 1.87
C ASN A 236 -18.00 4.35 0.45
N TYR A 237 -17.69 5.32 -0.43
CA TYR A 237 -17.15 5.02 -1.75
C TYR A 237 -15.89 4.15 -1.66
N LEU A 238 -14.93 4.48 -0.79
CA LEU A 238 -13.71 3.67 -0.63
C LEU A 238 -14.05 2.24 -0.21
N LYS A 239 -14.97 2.06 0.74
CA LYS A 239 -15.43 0.75 1.19
C LYS A 239 -16.10 -0.04 0.07
N ASP A 240 -17.09 0.56 -0.59
CA ASP A 240 -17.92 -0.10 -1.61
C ASP A 240 -17.13 -0.43 -2.88
N ALA A 241 -16.15 0.41 -3.23
CA ALA A 241 -15.22 0.17 -4.32
C ALA A 241 -14.07 -0.79 -3.95
N GLY A 242 -14.03 -1.32 -2.72
CA GLY A 242 -13.05 -2.30 -2.27
C GLY A 242 -11.64 -1.74 -2.07
N TYR A 243 -11.52 -0.46 -1.70
CA TYR A 243 -10.24 0.12 -1.30
C TYR A 243 -9.84 -0.35 0.09
N GLU A 244 -8.57 -0.69 0.24
CA GLU A 244 -7.97 -0.97 1.55
C GLU A 244 -7.18 0.23 2.05
N THR A 245 -7.39 0.57 3.32
CA THR A 245 -6.66 1.67 3.95
C THR A 245 -5.29 1.19 4.42
N LEU A 246 -4.24 1.89 4.00
CA LEU A 246 -2.85 1.61 4.34
C LEU A 246 -2.36 2.47 5.51
N SER A 247 -1.48 1.91 6.32
CA SER A 247 -0.62 2.70 7.20
C SER A 247 0.46 3.41 6.38
N LEU A 248 1.02 4.49 6.90
CA LEU A 248 2.17 5.14 6.26
C LEU A 248 3.43 4.26 6.28
N ASN A 249 3.52 3.32 7.21
CA ASN A 249 4.59 2.31 7.19
C ASN A 249 4.49 1.39 5.96
N GLN A 250 3.28 1.00 5.57
CA GLN A 250 3.05 0.25 4.33
C GLN A 250 3.35 1.10 3.08
N VAL A 251 3.07 2.41 3.12
CA VAL A 251 3.51 3.34 2.06
C VAL A 251 5.04 3.42 1.98
N ALA A 252 5.73 3.44 3.12
CA ALA A 252 7.19 3.34 3.15
C ALA A 252 7.68 2.01 2.56
N GLY A 253 7.01 0.90 2.89
CA GLY A 253 7.29 -0.42 2.33
C GLY A 253 7.12 -0.47 0.79
N TYR A 254 6.14 0.25 0.24
CA TYR A 254 6.00 0.44 -1.21
C TYR A 254 7.21 1.15 -1.81
N LEU A 255 7.67 2.23 -1.21
CA LEU A 255 8.84 2.97 -1.68
C LEU A 255 10.13 2.16 -1.61
N ASN A 256 10.30 1.35 -0.55
CA ASN A 256 11.46 0.48 -0.35
C ASN A 256 11.34 -0.84 -1.12
N LYS A 257 10.17 -1.14 -1.74
CA LYS A 257 9.91 -2.40 -2.43
C LYS A 257 10.00 -3.62 -1.48
N SER A 258 9.47 -3.50 -0.26
CA SER A 258 9.60 -4.53 0.78
C SER A 258 8.26 -5.18 1.16
N VAL A 259 7.14 -4.76 0.55
CA VAL A 259 5.81 -5.28 0.84
C VAL A 259 5.01 -5.49 -0.44
N ASN A 260 4.08 -6.43 -0.42
CA ASN A 260 3.04 -6.54 -1.42
C ASN A 260 1.82 -5.72 -0.96
N LEU A 261 1.21 -4.99 -1.87
CA LEU A 261 0.05 -4.15 -1.58
C LEU A 261 -1.12 -4.46 -2.51
N PRO A 262 -2.37 -4.23 -2.07
CA PRO A 262 -3.51 -4.35 -2.95
C PRO A 262 -3.46 -3.30 -4.07
N GLY A 263 -4.08 -3.60 -5.19
CA GLY A 263 -4.22 -2.68 -6.31
C GLY A 263 -5.03 -1.44 -5.92
N ARG A 264 -6.17 -1.65 -5.23
CA ARG A 264 -7.00 -0.59 -4.66
C ARG A 264 -6.57 -0.31 -3.22
N ALA A 265 -5.66 0.63 -3.07
CA ALA A 265 -5.07 1.04 -1.80
C ALA A 265 -5.10 2.55 -1.65
N VAL A 266 -5.31 3.04 -0.43
CA VAL A 266 -5.33 4.46 -0.07
C VAL A 266 -4.80 4.64 1.35
N ALA A 267 -4.01 5.67 1.61
CA ALA A 267 -3.68 6.06 2.98
C ALA A 267 -4.53 7.27 3.38
N LEU A 268 -5.15 7.19 4.56
CA LEU A 268 -5.94 8.29 5.13
C LEU A 268 -5.08 9.00 6.17
N THR A 269 -5.00 10.33 6.10
CA THR A 269 -4.29 11.12 7.11
C THR A 269 -5.17 12.26 7.62
N PHE A 270 -5.06 12.54 8.92
CA PHE A 270 -5.70 13.68 9.58
C PHE A 270 -4.64 14.49 10.29
N ASP A 271 -4.66 15.82 10.10
CA ASP A 271 -3.72 16.71 10.73
C ASP A 271 -4.32 17.37 11.99
N ASP A 272 -3.47 18.00 12.81
CA ASP A 272 -3.75 18.78 14.01
C ASP A 272 -4.21 18.02 15.27
N GLY A 273 -4.85 16.87 15.17
CA GLY A 273 -5.47 16.17 16.29
C GLY A 273 -6.73 16.86 16.80
N LEU A 274 -7.66 17.23 15.90
CA LEU A 274 -8.86 17.99 16.21
C LEU A 274 -9.95 17.12 16.84
N GLN A 275 -10.69 17.68 17.81
CA GLN A 275 -11.79 16.99 18.50
C GLN A 275 -12.93 16.59 17.55
N SER A 276 -13.14 17.32 16.45
CA SER A 276 -14.12 16.99 15.42
C SER A 276 -13.81 15.66 14.71
N VAL A 277 -12.53 15.32 14.55
CA VAL A 277 -12.10 14.03 13.98
C VAL A 277 -12.51 12.88 14.89
N TYR A 278 -12.29 13.01 16.20
CA TYR A 278 -12.77 12.01 17.16
C TYR A 278 -14.31 11.88 17.16
N ARG A 279 -15.00 13.02 17.04
CA ARG A 279 -16.47 13.04 17.13
C ARG A 279 -17.15 12.45 15.91
N TYR A 280 -16.62 12.68 14.72
CA TYR A 280 -17.30 12.39 13.45
C TYR A 280 -16.55 11.40 12.55
N ALA A 281 -15.23 11.51 12.44
CA ALA A 281 -14.48 10.61 11.57
C ALA A 281 -14.22 9.26 12.24
N TYR A 282 -13.83 9.24 13.51
CA TYR A 282 -13.51 8.02 14.24
C TYR A 282 -14.62 6.96 14.19
N PRO A 283 -15.89 7.24 14.58
CA PRO A 283 -16.92 6.21 14.56
C PRO A 283 -17.23 5.68 13.16
N LEU A 284 -17.22 6.54 12.14
CA LEU A 284 -17.45 6.11 10.76
C LEU A 284 -16.32 5.21 10.24
N LEU A 285 -15.06 5.58 10.48
CA LEU A 285 -13.92 4.76 10.08
C LEU A 285 -13.92 3.41 10.80
N GLN A 286 -14.27 3.39 12.09
CA GLN A 286 -14.38 2.17 12.89
C GLN A 286 -15.48 1.25 12.32
N GLU A 287 -16.67 1.78 12.04
CA GLU A 287 -17.78 1.05 11.44
C GLU A 287 -17.41 0.46 10.06
N ASN A 288 -16.65 1.22 9.27
CA ASN A 288 -16.21 0.78 7.94
C ASN A 288 -14.99 -0.16 7.97
N GLY A 289 -14.38 -0.41 9.13
CA GLY A 289 -13.15 -1.18 9.26
C GLY A 289 -11.94 -0.48 8.61
N GLN A 290 -12.00 0.85 8.48
CA GLN A 290 -10.95 1.69 7.88
C GLN A 290 -10.00 2.19 8.95
N ARG A 291 -8.72 2.33 8.60
CA ARG A 291 -7.67 2.87 9.48
C ARG A 291 -7.09 4.15 8.88
N ALA A 292 -6.51 5.00 9.72
CA ALA A 292 -5.89 6.25 9.29
C ALA A 292 -4.69 6.61 10.18
N THR A 293 -3.84 7.51 9.68
CA THR A 293 -2.81 8.16 10.49
C THR A 293 -3.32 9.49 11.01
N LEU A 294 -3.18 9.74 12.30
CA LEU A 294 -3.53 11.01 12.94
C LEU A 294 -2.27 11.75 13.38
N PHE A 295 -1.95 12.86 12.73
CA PHE A 295 -0.84 13.74 13.08
C PHE A 295 -1.26 14.74 14.15
N VAL A 296 -0.68 14.61 15.36
CA VAL A 296 -1.09 15.36 16.52
C VAL A 296 -0.08 16.46 16.87
N ILE A 297 -0.56 17.70 17.07
CA ILE A 297 0.21 18.78 17.69
C ILE A 297 0.28 18.47 19.19
N SER A 298 1.36 17.86 19.63
CA SER A 298 1.45 17.25 20.96
C SER A 298 1.35 18.27 22.12
N SER A 299 1.64 19.55 21.89
CA SER A 299 1.46 20.61 22.90
C SER A 299 -0.01 21.07 23.05
N ARG A 300 -0.89 20.65 22.16
CA ARG A 300 -2.32 21.05 22.17
C ARG A 300 -3.24 19.97 22.73
N ILE A 301 -2.71 18.80 23.09
CA ILE A 301 -3.49 17.72 23.73
C ILE A 301 -4.13 18.23 25.02
N LYS A 302 -5.41 18.01 25.17
CA LYS A 302 -6.19 18.46 26.34
C LYS A 302 -6.13 17.40 27.47
N SER A 303 -6.06 17.88 28.70
CA SER A 303 -6.15 17.02 29.91
C SER A 303 -7.53 16.39 30.06
N LYS A 304 -8.58 17.11 29.70
CA LYS A 304 -9.99 16.67 29.70
C LYS A 304 -10.63 16.93 28.36
N THR A 305 -11.58 16.08 27.96
CA THR A 305 -12.35 16.27 26.74
C THR A 305 -13.17 17.57 26.84
N PRO A 306 -12.99 18.50 25.90
CA PRO A 306 -13.72 19.77 25.95
C PRO A 306 -15.21 19.57 25.69
N LYS A 307 -16.05 20.44 26.28
CA LYS A 307 -17.46 20.52 25.88
C LYS A 307 -17.52 20.88 24.39
N TRP A 308 -18.32 20.16 23.62
CA TRP A 308 -18.41 20.35 22.19
C TRP A 308 -18.84 21.78 21.81
N ALA A 309 -18.04 22.41 20.97
CA ALA A 309 -18.26 23.76 20.46
C ALA A 309 -17.75 23.82 19.00
N PRO A 310 -18.59 23.53 17.99
CA PRO A 310 -18.19 23.34 16.59
C PRO A 310 -17.60 24.60 15.94
N ASN A 311 -17.90 25.76 16.50
CA ASN A 311 -17.40 27.05 16.03
C ASN A 311 -16.09 27.51 16.71
N SER A 312 -15.46 26.61 17.48
CA SER A 312 -14.17 26.83 18.14
C SER A 312 -13.19 25.76 17.75
N LEU A 313 -11.94 26.14 17.57
CA LEU A 313 -10.86 25.20 17.28
C LEU A 313 -10.55 24.37 18.53
N GLN A 314 -11.02 23.11 18.55
CA GLN A 314 -10.89 22.21 19.68
C GLN A 314 -9.95 21.04 19.34
N PHE A 315 -9.07 20.68 20.28
CA PHE A 315 -8.14 19.58 20.16
C PHE A 315 -8.56 18.40 21.04
N MET A 316 -8.20 17.19 20.61
CA MET A 316 -8.48 15.95 21.31
C MET A 316 -7.82 15.93 22.70
N SER A 317 -8.49 15.28 23.64
CA SER A 317 -7.94 14.96 24.95
C SER A 317 -7.12 13.67 24.90
N TRP A 318 -6.34 13.43 25.96
CA TRP A 318 -5.65 12.15 26.18
C TRP A 318 -6.59 10.97 26.11
N GLN A 319 -7.79 11.11 26.69
CA GLN A 319 -8.82 10.07 26.66
C GLN A 319 -9.30 9.80 25.24
N SER A 320 -9.62 10.86 24.46
CA SER A 320 -10.07 10.71 23.07
C SER A 320 -9.00 10.05 22.20
N LEU A 321 -7.73 10.44 22.34
CA LEU A 321 -6.63 9.84 21.62
C LEU A 321 -6.43 8.37 21.99
N LYS A 322 -6.50 8.04 23.29
CA LYS A 322 -6.33 6.66 23.77
C LYS A 322 -7.44 5.74 23.27
N SER A 323 -8.70 6.22 23.28
CA SER A 323 -9.85 5.41 22.85
C SER A 323 -9.98 5.22 21.34
N SER A 324 -9.22 5.94 20.53
CA SER A 324 -9.31 5.86 19.06
C SER A 324 -8.09 5.19 18.41
N ARG A 325 -7.23 4.53 19.19
CA ARG A 325 -6.01 3.86 18.70
C ARG A 325 -6.26 2.60 17.86
N ASP A 326 -7.45 2.05 17.93
CA ASP A 326 -7.92 0.95 17.08
C ASP A 326 -8.10 1.38 15.61
N VAL A 327 -8.34 2.68 15.40
CA VAL A 327 -8.49 3.30 14.07
C VAL A 327 -7.28 4.14 13.70
N PHE A 328 -6.75 4.94 14.65
CA PHE A 328 -5.71 5.92 14.37
C PHE A 328 -4.32 5.47 14.81
N ASP A 329 -3.40 5.42 13.84
CA ASP A 329 -1.97 5.44 14.08
C ASP A 329 -1.55 6.87 14.42
N ILE A 330 -1.24 7.13 15.69
CA ILE A 330 -0.97 8.49 16.20
C ILE A 330 0.49 8.83 15.94
N GLN A 331 0.74 9.87 15.13
CA GLN A 331 2.04 10.33 14.70
C GLN A 331 2.24 11.83 14.97
N SER A 332 3.43 12.36 14.72
CA SER A 332 3.81 13.73 15.12
C SER A 332 3.43 14.80 14.09
N HIS A 333 2.76 15.87 14.58
CA HIS A 333 2.61 17.16 13.87
C HIS A 333 3.36 18.28 14.59
N SER A 334 4.56 17.98 15.13
CA SER A 334 5.38 18.80 16.00
C SER A 334 4.85 18.99 17.44
N HIS A 335 5.66 19.64 18.27
CA HIS A 335 5.23 20.08 19.60
C HIS A 335 4.83 21.56 19.58
N PHE A 336 5.74 22.47 19.22
CA PHE A 336 5.51 23.90 19.17
C PHE A 336 5.70 24.54 17.80
N LEU A 337 6.16 23.80 16.78
CA LEU A 337 6.47 24.37 15.47
C LEU A 337 5.23 24.68 14.62
N HIS A 338 4.03 24.26 15.04
CA HIS A 338 2.78 24.56 14.33
C HIS A 338 2.36 26.02 14.58
N ARG A 339 3.12 26.94 14.05
CA ARG A 339 2.94 28.41 14.14
C ARG A 339 3.43 29.10 12.88
N LEU A 340 2.86 30.26 12.60
CA LEU A 340 3.34 31.19 11.58
C LEU A 340 4.17 32.30 12.24
N ASP A 341 5.15 32.84 11.53
CA ASP A 341 5.87 34.01 11.90
C ASP A 341 5.07 35.31 11.59
N ASN A 342 5.65 36.47 11.86
CA ASN A 342 4.99 37.74 11.59
C ASN A 342 4.71 37.98 10.09
N ASN A 343 5.43 37.29 9.20
CA ASN A 343 5.25 37.33 7.75
C ASN A 343 4.31 36.23 7.26
N LYS A 344 3.60 35.55 8.16
CA LYS A 344 2.69 34.44 7.89
C LYS A 344 3.36 33.22 7.22
N LYS A 345 4.67 33.07 7.46
CA LYS A 345 5.40 31.87 7.00
C LYS A 345 5.54 30.87 8.13
N PRO A 346 5.52 29.55 7.83
CA PRO A 346 5.77 28.52 8.83
C PRO A 346 7.09 28.76 9.56
N ILE A 347 7.05 28.82 10.91
CA ILE A 347 8.26 29.13 11.69
C ILE A 347 9.38 28.10 11.52
N ILE A 348 9.08 26.90 11.04
CA ILE A 348 10.08 25.86 10.76
C ILE A 348 11.15 26.35 9.77
N PHE A 349 10.82 27.28 8.88
CA PHE A 349 11.76 27.86 7.93
C PHE A 349 12.87 28.70 8.58
N SER A 350 12.55 29.37 9.68
CA SER A 350 13.49 30.24 10.40
C SER A 350 14.23 29.52 11.53
N ARG A 351 13.79 28.30 11.94
CA ARG A 351 14.41 27.59 13.06
C ARG A 351 15.68 26.88 12.63
N GLN A 352 16.68 26.86 13.52
CA GLN A 352 17.88 26.05 13.35
C GLN A 352 17.59 24.58 13.51
N SER A 353 18.39 23.71 12.88
CA SER A 353 18.22 22.25 12.93
C SER A 353 18.09 21.71 14.35
N HIS A 354 18.94 22.16 15.26
CA HIS A 354 18.89 21.75 16.68
C HIS A 354 17.52 22.04 17.33
N THR A 355 16.97 23.23 17.10
CA THR A 355 15.64 23.60 17.63
C THR A 355 14.54 22.70 17.07
N ILE A 356 14.60 22.37 15.78
CA ILE A 356 13.64 21.47 15.15
C ILE A 356 13.77 20.05 15.75
N ILE A 357 14.99 19.53 15.89
CA ILE A 357 15.24 18.21 16.48
C ILE A 357 14.68 18.13 17.92
N LEU A 358 14.97 19.14 18.75
CA LEU A 358 14.46 19.19 20.12
C LEU A 358 12.93 19.21 20.20
N ASP A 359 12.28 19.96 19.32
CA ASP A 359 10.81 20.02 19.23
C ASP A 359 10.23 18.65 18.86
N LEU A 360 10.80 17.99 17.84
CA LEU A 360 10.37 16.66 17.41
C LEU A 360 10.61 15.61 18.50
N GLN A 361 11.76 15.61 19.14
CA GLN A 361 12.04 14.69 20.27
C GLN A 361 11.08 14.93 21.44
N ARG A 362 10.68 16.17 21.69
CA ARG A 362 9.67 16.49 22.70
C ARG A 362 8.30 15.94 22.29
N SER A 363 7.90 16.13 21.02
CA SER A 363 6.68 15.55 20.49
C SER A 363 6.66 14.03 20.62
N GLN A 364 7.73 13.36 20.20
CA GLN A 364 7.88 11.90 20.31
C GLN A 364 7.76 11.42 21.76
N ARG A 365 8.42 12.11 22.70
CA ARG A 365 8.36 11.75 24.13
C ARG A 365 6.92 11.82 24.67
N VAL A 366 6.17 12.84 24.27
CA VAL A 366 4.76 13.00 24.65
C VAL A 366 3.92 11.90 24.03
N LEU A 367 4.02 11.72 22.70
CA LEU A 367 3.17 10.80 21.95
C LEU A 367 3.50 9.33 22.18
N ARG A 368 4.71 9.00 22.66
CA ARG A 368 5.12 7.62 23.00
C ARG A 368 4.16 6.93 23.97
N LEU A 369 3.46 7.68 24.81
CA LEU A 369 2.44 7.16 25.73
C LEU A 369 1.20 6.63 25.00
N LEU A 370 0.97 7.08 23.75
CA LEU A 370 -0.15 6.67 22.90
C LEU A 370 0.31 5.67 21.82
N ASN A 371 1.47 5.92 21.23
CA ASN A 371 2.09 5.07 20.23
C ASN A 371 3.61 5.05 20.43
N PRO A 372 4.22 3.91 20.81
CA PRO A 372 5.68 3.80 21.01
C PRO A 372 6.47 3.96 19.69
N HIS A 373 5.84 3.68 18.55
CA HIS A 373 6.46 3.69 17.24
C HIS A 373 6.19 5.00 16.50
N GLN A 374 6.97 6.05 16.81
CA GLN A 374 6.91 7.35 16.16
C GLN A 374 7.86 7.35 14.96
N TYR A 375 7.33 7.17 13.75
CA TYR A 375 8.12 7.04 12.52
C TYR A 375 7.77 8.06 11.44
N ALA A 376 6.60 8.71 11.54
CA ALA A 376 6.07 9.61 10.53
C ALA A 376 5.87 11.04 11.07
N PHE A 377 6.10 12.01 10.19
CA PHE A 377 5.94 13.42 10.49
C PHE A 377 5.11 14.14 9.43
N ALA A 378 4.17 15.01 9.82
CA ALA A 378 3.55 15.96 8.91
C ALA A 378 4.16 17.36 9.14
N TYR A 379 4.67 17.98 8.07
CA TYR A 379 5.20 19.34 8.20
C TYR A 379 4.08 20.35 8.48
N PRO A 380 4.19 21.17 9.55
CA PRO A 380 3.23 22.21 9.82
C PRO A 380 3.02 23.13 8.62
N PHE A 381 1.77 23.33 8.21
CA PHE A 381 1.39 24.10 7.01
C PHE A 381 2.04 23.59 5.71
N GLY A 382 2.55 22.37 5.70
CA GLY A 382 3.30 21.79 4.57
C GLY A 382 4.68 22.42 4.36
N GLY A 383 5.14 23.29 5.26
CA GLY A 383 6.39 24.03 5.12
C GLY A 383 7.62 23.16 5.40
N TYR A 384 8.49 22.98 4.41
CA TYR A 384 9.76 22.27 4.58
C TYR A 384 10.87 22.85 3.68
N ASN A 385 12.08 22.62 4.08
CA ASN A 385 13.31 22.89 3.31
C ASN A 385 14.35 21.82 3.66
N GLN A 386 15.50 21.85 3.03
CA GLN A 386 16.55 20.83 3.25
C GLN A 386 16.99 20.76 4.72
N ARG A 387 17.03 21.89 5.43
CA ARG A 387 17.34 21.93 6.87
C ARG A 387 16.30 21.19 7.70
N ALA A 388 15.01 21.42 7.43
CA ALA A 388 13.91 20.72 8.10
C ALA A 388 13.95 19.21 7.80
N ILE A 389 14.16 18.83 6.54
CA ILE A 389 14.34 17.41 6.15
C ILE A 389 15.45 16.75 6.96
N ASN A 390 16.62 17.38 7.02
CA ASN A 390 17.77 16.83 7.75
C ASN A 390 17.48 16.71 9.26
N ALA A 391 16.77 17.68 9.83
CA ALA A 391 16.37 17.65 11.25
C ALA A 391 15.34 16.54 11.53
N VAL A 392 14.37 16.32 10.63
CA VAL A 392 13.38 15.22 10.72
C VAL A 392 14.08 13.86 10.66
N LYS A 393 15.02 13.68 9.73
CA LYS A 393 15.85 12.47 9.67
C LYS A 393 16.64 12.24 10.96
N ALA A 394 17.31 13.29 11.44
CA ALA A 394 18.12 13.22 12.66
C ALA A 394 17.31 12.97 13.94
N SER A 395 16.00 13.24 13.92
CA SER A 395 15.08 12.90 15.02
C SER A 395 14.62 11.44 15.02
N GLY A 396 15.06 10.61 14.04
CA GLY A 396 14.71 9.18 13.95
C GLY A 396 13.41 8.89 13.18
N MET A 397 12.79 9.88 12.55
CA MET A 397 11.66 9.66 11.65
C MET A 397 12.14 8.99 10.36
N THR A 398 11.30 8.15 9.76
CA THR A 398 11.61 7.41 8.51
C THR A 398 10.90 8.00 7.30
N LEU A 399 9.83 8.77 7.52
CA LEU A 399 9.12 9.47 6.45
C LEU A 399 8.47 10.78 6.94
N ALA A 400 8.17 11.67 5.97
CA ALA A 400 7.38 12.86 6.24
C ALA A 400 6.48 13.21 5.06
N VAL A 401 5.30 13.75 5.37
CA VAL A 401 4.28 14.16 4.41
C VAL A 401 4.18 15.67 4.32
N THR A 402 3.84 16.17 3.15
CA THR A 402 3.73 17.59 2.81
C THR A 402 2.32 17.96 2.39
N THR A 403 2.13 19.17 1.89
CA THR A 403 0.91 19.64 1.21
C THR A 403 1.05 19.66 -0.31
N GLN A 404 2.16 19.13 -0.86
CA GLN A 404 2.31 19.00 -2.31
C GLN A 404 1.27 18.01 -2.83
N GLN A 405 0.54 18.44 -3.88
CA GLN A 405 -0.51 17.62 -4.46
C GLN A 405 0.06 16.48 -5.32
N GLY A 406 -0.52 15.31 -5.18
CA GLY A 406 -0.18 14.15 -6.00
C GLY A 406 -0.24 12.83 -5.24
N LYS A 407 -0.15 11.72 -5.97
CA LYS A 407 0.02 10.39 -5.42
C LYS A 407 1.49 10.12 -5.11
N VAL A 408 1.74 9.28 -4.13
CA VAL A 408 3.07 8.78 -3.82
C VAL A 408 3.46 7.73 -4.86
N ARG A 409 4.60 7.93 -5.53
CA ARG A 409 5.12 7.05 -6.58
C ARG A 409 6.48 6.50 -6.20
N LEU A 410 6.88 5.41 -6.84
CA LEU A 410 8.26 4.91 -6.73
C LEU A 410 9.25 6.03 -7.08
N GLY A 411 10.30 6.15 -6.27
CA GLY A 411 11.32 7.20 -6.42
C GLY A 411 10.97 8.52 -5.75
N ASP A 412 9.76 8.71 -5.24
CA ASP A 412 9.45 9.90 -4.44
C ASP A 412 10.31 9.92 -3.16
N PRO A 413 10.82 11.10 -2.77
CA PRO A 413 11.65 11.22 -1.57
C PRO A 413 10.81 10.96 -0.31
N PRO A 414 11.19 10.02 0.56
CA PRO A 414 10.37 9.60 1.71
C PRO A 414 10.11 10.72 2.73
N PHE A 415 10.92 11.77 2.72
CA PHE A 415 10.75 12.93 3.61
C PHE A 415 10.03 14.13 2.97
N ALA A 416 9.41 13.93 1.80
CA ALA A 416 8.62 14.95 1.12
C ALA A 416 7.46 14.33 0.34
N LEU A 417 6.73 13.40 0.97
CA LEU A 417 5.65 12.69 0.32
C LEU A 417 4.48 13.61 0.00
N LYS A 418 3.94 13.43 -1.19
CA LYS A 418 2.78 14.14 -1.68
C LYS A 418 1.51 13.65 -0.99
N ARG A 419 0.51 14.51 -0.90
CA ARG A 419 -0.83 14.16 -0.43
C ARG A 419 -1.88 14.76 -1.36
N LEU A 420 -3.11 14.26 -1.24
CA LEU A 420 -4.26 14.75 -1.98
C LEU A 420 -5.30 15.30 -0.99
N TYR A 421 -5.78 16.51 -1.27
CA TYR A 421 -6.88 17.12 -0.54
C TYR A 421 -8.21 16.71 -1.17
N ALA A 422 -9.04 15.98 -0.43
CA ALA A 422 -10.42 15.70 -0.79
C ALA A 422 -11.31 16.85 -0.31
N LEU A 423 -11.67 17.74 -1.22
CA LEU A 423 -12.46 18.90 -0.87
C LEU A 423 -13.93 18.54 -0.66
N SER A 424 -14.59 19.25 0.25
CA SER A 424 -16.02 19.10 0.53
C SER A 424 -16.92 19.44 -0.67
N THR A 425 -16.40 20.22 -1.61
CA THR A 425 -17.10 20.65 -2.83
C THR A 425 -16.84 19.75 -4.03
N ASP A 426 -15.98 18.74 -3.90
CA ASP A 426 -15.66 17.84 -4.99
C ASP A 426 -16.79 16.80 -5.15
N PRO A 427 -17.36 16.64 -6.37
CA PRO A 427 -18.28 15.55 -6.64
C PRO A 427 -17.62 14.20 -6.40
N ILE A 428 -18.41 13.17 -6.05
CA ILE A 428 -17.87 11.83 -5.76
C ILE A 428 -17.13 11.22 -6.96
N GLU A 429 -17.52 11.54 -8.19
CA GLU A 429 -16.84 11.10 -9.40
C GLU A 429 -15.43 11.68 -9.52
N LYS A 430 -15.23 12.93 -9.07
CA LYS A 430 -13.90 13.54 -9.00
C LYS A 430 -13.05 12.86 -7.95
N PHE A 431 -13.62 12.57 -6.78
CA PHE A 431 -12.96 11.80 -5.73
C PHE A 431 -12.57 10.40 -6.22
N ALA A 432 -13.48 9.71 -6.91
CA ALA A 432 -13.24 8.40 -7.52
C ALA A 432 -12.05 8.41 -8.49
N ARG A 433 -11.99 9.40 -9.39
CA ARG A 433 -10.83 9.58 -10.30
C ARG A 433 -9.55 9.92 -9.55
N MET A 434 -9.64 10.73 -8.49
CA MET A 434 -8.48 11.12 -7.68
C MET A 434 -7.83 9.92 -7.00
N VAL A 435 -8.61 8.97 -6.45
CA VAL A 435 -8.08 7.79 -5.79
C VAL A 435 -7.79 6.63 -6.75
N GLY A 436 -8.47 6.59 -7.91
CA GLY A 436 -8.36 5.54 -8.93
C GLY A 436 -7.00 5.51 -9.65
N ASN A 437 -6.83 4.52 -10.53
CA ASN A 437 -5.66 4.40 -11.40
C ASN A 437 -5.92 4.89 -12.83
N ASP A 438 -6.90 5.75 -13.00
CA ASP A 438 -7.11 6.51 -14.23
C ASP A 438 -6.33 7.83 -14.13
N GLU A 439 -5.90 8.39 -15.26
CA GLU A 439 -5.19 9.68 -15.27
C GLU A 439 -6.06 10.76 -14.63
N TYR A 440 -5.52 11.39 -13.60
CA TYR A 440 -6.14 12.47 -12.86
C TYR A 440 -5.31 13.74 -13.04
N GLU A 441 -5.87 14.77 -13.66
CA GLU A 441 -5.24 16.09 -13.69
C GLU A 441 -5.25 16.69 -12.28
N VAL A 442 -4.07 16.84 -11.71
CA VAL A 442 -3.88 17.60 -10.49
C VAL A 442 -4.00 19.08 -10.86
N VAL A 443 -5.16 19.64 -10.67
CA VAL A 443 -5.32 21.09 -10.75
C VAL A 443 -4.58 21.69 -9.55
N ASN A 444 -3.38 22.22 -9.80
CA ASN A 444 -2.62 23.02 -8.84
C ASN A 444 -3.37 24.33 -8.53
N LYS A 445 -4.46 24.25 -7.77
CA LYS A 445 -4.97 25.40 -7.08
C LYS A 445 -4.05 25.61 -5.89
N ASN A 446 -3.29 26.69 -5.89
CA ASN A 446 -2.64 27.19 -4.68
C ASN A 446 -3.70 27.21 -3.58
N ILE A 447 -3.65 26.23 -2.69
CA ILE A 447 -4.51 26.22 -1.52
C ILE A 447 -3.95 27.32 -0.65
N VAL A 448 -4.58 28.49 -0.78
CA VAL A 448 -4.33 29.61 0.14
C VAL A 448 -4.83 29.09 1.48
N VAL A 449 -3.90 28.83 2.38
CA VAL A 449 -4.20 28.57 3.79
C VAL A 449 -4.70 29.89 4.33
N ASP A 450 -6.01 30.09 4.25
CA ASP A 450 -6.63 31.24 4.87
C ASP A 450 -6.44 31.19 6.38
N LYS A 451 -6.19 32.35 6.94
CA LYS A 451 -5.68 32.71 8.27
C LYS A 451 -6.52 32.22 9.45
#